data_79cfcd672f055a9af7e8084a73cdf89d
#
_entry.id   79cfcd672f055a9af7e8084a73cdf89d
#
_cell.length_a   1.000
_cell.length_b   1.000
_cell.length_c   1.000
_cell.angle_alpha   90.00
_cell.angle_beta   90.00
_cell.angle_gamma   90.00
#
_symmetry.space_group_name_H-M   'P 1'
#
loop_
_entity.id
_entity.type
_entity.pdbx_description
1 polymer ?
#
loop_
_entity_poly.entity_id
_entity_poly.type
_entity_poly.pdbx_seq_one_letter_code
_entity_poly.pdbx_strand_id
1 'polypeptide(L)'
;MKVLMVRAKIKDENVADAQAAVEKVIQALDQAQPADVRYASCLLSDGVTFVALLKLEDDGGHPLRELPAYAEMVENLKQWYAEPPDVEQMTVTGSYGLLHDR
;
A
#
# COMPACT_ATOMS: atom_id res chain seq x y z
N MET A 1 -2.21 6.13 16.49
CA MET A 1 -1.80 5.27 15.37
C MET A 1 -1.44 6.13 14.19
N LYS A 2 -0.32 5.86 13.59
CA LYS A 2 0.13 6.56 12.39
C LYS A 2 0.02 5.66 11.18
N VAL A 3 -0.42 6.24 10.07
CA VAL A 3 -0.66 5.53 8.83
C VAL A 3 0.03 6.29 7.71
N LEU A 4 0.73 5.55 6.86
CA LEU A 4 1.31 6.13 5.65
C LEU A 4 0.27 6.01 4.54
N MET A 5 0.01 7.12 3.85
CA MET A 5 -0.84 7.11 2.66
C MET A 5 0.05 7.34 1.45
N VAL A 6 -0.11 6.50 0.44
CA VAL A 6 0.57 6.69 -0.84
C VAL A 6 -0.51 6.79 -1.90
N ARG A 7 -0.50 7.90 -2.64
CA ARG A 7 -1.42 8.10 -3.75
C ARG A 7 -0.61 8.13 -5.04
N ALA A 8 -0.92 7.24 -5.95
CA ALA A 8 -0.12 7.05 -7.16
C ALA A 8 -1.02 6.91 -8.38
N LYS A 9 -0.78 7.76 -9.37
CA LYS A 9 -1.44 7.63 -10.66
C LYS A 9 -0.58 6.76 -11.56
N ILE A 10 -1.18 5.71 -12.10
CA ILE A 10 -0.49 4.70 -12.90
C ILE A 10 -0.84 4.90 -14.37
N LYS A 11 0.11 4.64 -15.26
CA LYS A 11 -0.15 4.69 -16.70
C LYS A 11 -1.26 3.69 -17.05
N ASP A 12 -2.15 4.07 -17.97
CA ASP A 12 -3.29 3.23 -18.35
C ASP A 12 -2.86 1.81 -18.68
N GLU A 13 -1.79 1.67 -19.45
CA GLU A 13 -1.32 0.36 -19.90
C GLU A 13 -0.72 -0.49 -18.78
N ASN A 14 -0.45 0.09 -17.62
CA ASN A 14 0.16 -0.63 -16.50
C ASN A 14 -0.76 -0.82 -15.30
N VAL A 15 -2.04 -0.44 -15.42
CA VAL A 15 -2.98 -0.60 -14.30
C VAL A 15 -3.14 -2.09 -13.94
N ALA A 16 -3.28 -2.96 -14.92
CA ALA A 16 -3.40 -4.39 -14.65
C ALA A 16 -2.12 -4.95 -14.02
N ASP A 17 -0.96 -4.47 -14.45
CA ASP A 17 0.32 -4.87 -13.86
C ASP A 17 0.40 -4.46 -12.40
N ALA A 18 -0.01 -3.23 -12.09
CA ALA A 18 0.00 -2.72 -10.73
C ALA A 18 -0.95 -3.52 -9.84
N GLN A 19 -2.13 -3.85 -10.35
CA GLN A 19 -3.10 -4.62 -9.59
C GLN A 19 -2.57 -6.03 -9.30
N ALA A 20 -1.93 -6.66 -10.28
CA ALA A 20 -1.32 -7.98 -10.08
C ALA A 20 -0.20 -7.92 -9.02
N ALA A 21 0.57 -6.84 -9.01
CA ALA A 21 1.63 -6.67 -8.02
C ALA A 21 1.05 -6.53 -6.61
N VAL A 22 -0.06 -5.78 -6.47
CA VAL A 22 -0.76 -5.66 -5.18
C VAL A 22 -1.24 -7.04 -4.71
N GLU A 23 -1.82 -7.82 -5.62
CA GLU A 23 -2.30 -9.16 -5.27
C GLU A 23 -1.17 -10.05 -4.76
N LYS A 24 0.01 -9.95 -5.35
CA LYS A 24 1.18 -10.70 -4.87
C LYS A 24 1.56 -10.30 -3.45
N VAL A 25 1.49 -9.01 -3.14
CA VAL A 25 1.78 -8.53 -1.79
C VAL A 25 0.77 -9.11 -0.81
N ILE A 26 -0.53 -9.08 -1.16
CA ILE A 26 -1.58 -9.63 -0.29
C ILE A 26 -1.36 -11.12 -0.08
N GLN A 27 -1.04 -11.88 -1.13
CA GLN A 27 -0.78 -13.31 -0.99
C GLN A 27 0.41 -13.58 -0.08
N ALA A 28 1.48 -12.79 -0.23
CA ALA A 28 2.66 -12.93 0.62
C ALA A 28 2.33 -12.64 2.08
N LEU A 29 1.48 -11.65 2.34
CA LEU A 29 1.03 -11.32 3.69
C LEU A 29 0.18 -12.45 4.26
N ASP A 30 -0.72 -13.02 3.46
CA ASP A 30 -1.54 -14.15 3.89
C ASP A 30 -0.69 -15.35 4.28
N GLN A 31 0.39 -15.60 3.57
CA GLN A 31 1.28 -16.72 3.85
C GLN A 31 2.15 -16.47 5.08
N ALA A 32 2.71 -15.27 5.19
CA ALA A 32 3.63 -14.94 6.28
C ALA A 32 2.90 -14.61 7.58
N GLN A 33 1.70 -14.05 7.48
CA GLN A 33 0.88 -13.62 8.62
C GLN A 33 1.69 -12.82 9.65
N PRO A 34 2.40 -11.76 9.22
CA PRO A 34 3.19 -10.98 10.16
C PRO A 34 2.30 -10.29 11.18
N ALA A 35 2.77 -10.19 12.41
CA ALA A 35 2.00 -9.56 13.48
C ALA A 35 1.84 -8.06 13.22
N ASP A 36 0.63 -7.58 13.49
CA ASP A 36 0.36 -6.14 13.55
C ASP A 36 0.59 -5.35 12.26
N VAL A 37 0.56 -6.04 11.11
CA VAL A 37 0.60 -5.36 9.81
C VAL A 37 -0.83 -5.03 9.38
N ARG A 38 -1.05 -3.78 9.01
CA ARG A 38 -2.31 -3.29 8.45
C ARG A 38 -2.00 -2.64 7.11
N TYR A 39 -2.57 -3.16 6.05
CA TYR A 39 -2.28 -2.69 4.70
C TYR A 39 -3.53 -2.81 3.85
N ALA A 40 -3.82 -1.77 3.09
CA ALA A 40 -4.92 -1.80 2.13
C ALA A 40 -4.50 -1.03 0.89
N SER A 41 -4.92 -1.51 -0.27
CA SER A 41 -4.73 -0.81 -1.53
C SER A 41 -6.08 -0.65 -2.20
N CYS A 42 -6.39 0.55 -2.64
CA CYS A 42 -7.68 0.89 -3.24
C CYS A 42 -7.45 1.54 -4.58
N LEU A 43 -8.34 1.26 -5.53
CA LEU A 43 -8.33 1.91 -6.84
C LEU A 43 -9.45 2.93 -6.86
N LEU A 44 -9.13 4.17 -7.20
CA LEU A 44 -10.14 5.23 -7.29
C LEU A 44 -11.03 5.02 -8.51
N SER A 45 -12.16 5.73 -8.53
CA SER A 45 -13.14 5.58 -9.60
C SER A 45 -12.63 6.01 -10.98
N ASP A 46 -11.52 6.75 -11.04
CA ASP A 46 -10.90 7.11 -12.31
C ASP A 46 -10.22 5.91 -13.00
N GLY A 47 -10.09 4.79 -12.30
CA GLY A 47 -9.53 3.57 -12.85
C GLY A 47 -8.02 3.54 -13.00
N VAL A 48 -7.31 4.60 -12.60
CA VAL A 48 -5.86 4.68 -12.77
C VAL A 48 -5.11 5.14 -11.52
N THR A 49 -5.82 5.66 -10.51
CA THR A 49 -5.16 6.16 -9.29
C THR A 49 -5.35 5.15 -8.17
N PHE A 50 -4.23 4.69 -7.62
CA PHE A 50 -4.23 3.80 -6.45
C PHE A 50 -3.96 4.61 -5.19
N VAL A 51 -4.64 4.26 -4.11
CA VAL A 51 -4.37 4.80 -2.79
C VAL A 51 -4.05 3.63 -1.87
N ALA A 52 -2.87 3.63 -1.29
CA ALA A 52 -2.46 2.61 -0.34
C ALA A 52 -2.41 3.21 1.06
N LEU A 53 -2.88 2.43 2.02
CA LEU A 53 -2.79 2.80 3.43
C LEU A 53 -2.00 1.72 4.15
N LEU A 54 -1.02 2.15 4.95
CA LEU A 54 -0.14 1.25 5.66
C LEU A 54 0.07 1.76 7.08
N LYS A 55 -0.25 0.91 8.06
CA LYS A 55 0.05 1.25 9.45
C LYS A 55 1.55 1.26 9.66
N LEU A 56 2.07 2.33 10.24
CA LEU A 56 3.48 2.44 10.62
C LEU A 56 3.69 1.91 12.03
N GLU A 57 4.91 1.43 12.29
CA GLU A 57 5.29 1.02 13.63
C GLU A 57 5.43 2.25 14.53
N ASP A 58 5.45 2.03 15.85
CA ASP A 58 5.49 3.12 16.84
C ASP A 58 6.69 4.03 16.65
N ASP A 59 7.81 3.47 16.20
CA ASP A 59 9.03 4.24 15.94
C ASP A 59 9.04 4.87 14.55
N GLY A 60 7.93 4.73 13.79
CA GLY A 60 7.84 5.22 12.43
C GLY A 60 8.37 4.24 11.39
N GLY A 61 8.73 3.03 11.80
CA GLY A 61 9.22 2.02 10.88
C GLY A 61 8.16 1.54 9.90
N HIS A 62 8.62 1.11 8.74
CA HIS A 62 7.77 0.64 7.64
C HIS A 62 7.75 -0.90 7.67
N PRO A 63 6.66 -1.51 8.18
CA PRO A 63 6.66 -2.96 8.44
C PRO A 63 6.74 -3.83 7.18
N LEU A 64 6.40 -3.30 6.00
CA LEU A 64 6.46 -4.08 4.77
C LEU A 64 7.82 -4.04 4.08
N ARG A 65 8.76 -3.24 4.59
CA ARG A 65 10.04 -3.01 3.93
C ARG A 65 10.79 -4.30 3.62
N GLU A 66 10.70 -5.28 4.51
CA GLU A 66 11.45 -6.52 4.35
C GLU A 66 10.68 -7.63 3.63
N LEU A 67 9.45 -7.35 3.20
CA LEU A 67 8.68 -8.33 2.44
C LEU A 67 9.12 -8.29 0.98
N PRO A 68 9.68 -9.39 0.42
CA PRO A 68 10.23 -9.35 -0.95
C PRO A 68 9.20 -8.93 -2.00
N ALA A 69 7.95 -9.40 -1.88
CA ALA A 69 6.91 -9.02 -2.85
C ALA A 69 6.65 -7.51 -2.83
N TYR A 70 6.70 -6.89 -1.66
CA TYR A 70 6.50 -5.46 -1.55
C TYR A 70 7.67 -4.69 -2.16
N ALA A 71 8.91 -5.12 -1.89
CA ALA A 71 10.09 -4.49 -2.46
C ALA A 71 10.08 -4.57 -4.00
N GLU A 72 9.68 -5.71 -4.54
CA GLU A 72 9.56 -5.89 -5.98
C GLU A 72 8.49 -4.95 -6.56
N MET A 73 7.34 -4.85 -5.90
CA MET A 73 6.27 -3.95 -6.34
C MET A 73 6.76 -2.49 -6.38
N VAL A 74 7.44 -2.05 -5.32
CA VAL A 74 7.94 -0.68 -5.24
C VAL A 74 8.91 -0.40 -6.39
N GLU A 75 9.78 -1.34 -6.69
CA GLU A 75 10.74 -1.18 -7.78
C GLU A 75 10.03 -1.08 -9.14
N ASN A 76 9.05 -1.95 -9.36
CA ASN A 76 8.30 -1.94 -10.61
C ASN A 76 7.44 -0.69 -10.77
N LEU A 77 6.89 -0.19 -9.67
CA LEU A 77 6.05 1.02 -9.70
C LEU A 77 6.80 2.22 -10.27
N LYS A 78 8.11 2.29 -10.10
CA LYS A 78 8.90 3.39 -10.64
C LYS A 78 8.74 3.53 -12.16
N GLN A 79 8.50 2.41 -12.84
CA GLN A 79 8.30 2.39 -14.29
C GLN A 79 6.84 2.62 -14.68
N TRP A 80 5.91 2.38 -13.75
CA TRP A 80 4.47 2.44 -14.03
C TRP A 80 3.81 3.76 -13.65
N TYR A 81 4.49 4.61 -12.87
CA TYR A 81 3.94 5.90 -12.47
C TYR A 81 3.72 6.80 -13.68
N ALA A 82 2.50 7.37 -13.78
CA ALA A 82 2.22 8.41 -14.76
C ALA A 82 2.81 9.74 -14.33
N GLU A 83 2.93 9.92 -13.01
CA GLU A 83 3.50 11.11 -12.40
C GLU A 83 4.03 10.73 -11.02
N PRO A 84 4.89 11.55 -10.39
CA PRO A 84 5.45 11.19 -9.08
C PRO A 84 4.34 10.95 -8.05
N PRO A 85 4.49 9.95 -7.19
CA PRO A 85 3.46 9.67 -6.18
C PRO A 85 3.47 10.70 -5.06
N ASP A 86 2.30 10.88 -4.44
CA ASP A 86 2.16 11.66 -3.22
C ASP A 86 2.24 10.71 -2.03
N VAL A 87 3.08 11.05 -1.06
CA VAL A 87 3.25 10.24 0.15
C VAL A 87 3.02 11.14 1.35
N GLU A 88 2.18 10.68 2.27
CA GLU A 88 1.83 11.49 3.42
C GLU A 88 1.65 10.62 4.65
N GLN A 89 2.18 11.08 5.79
CA GLN A 89 1.88 10.44 7.07
C GLN A 89 0.62 11.06 7.65
N MET A 90 -0.26 10.19 8.15
CA MET A 90 -1.52 10.61 8.75
C MET A 90 -1.60 10.10 10.18
N THR A 91 -2.21 10.88 11.04
CA THR A 91 -2.56 10.43 12.38
C THR A 91 -4.02 10.00 12.36
N VAL A 92 -4.29 8.78 12.79
CA VAL A 92 -5.66 8.27 12.85
C VAL A 92 -6.38 8.96 13.98
N THR A 93 -7.45 9.69 13.67
CA THR A 93 -8.25 10.38 14.68
C THR A 93 -9.42 9.56 15.19
N GLY A 94 -9.79 8.52 14.44
CA GLY A 94 -10.85 7.60 14.83
C GLY A 94 -10.99 6.51 13.79
N SER A 95 -11.37 5.31 14.20
CA SER A 95 -11.58 4.21 13.29
C SER A 95 -12.47 3.17 13.96
N TYR A 96 -13.29 2.51 13.15
CA TYR A 96 -14.15 1.45 13.64
C TYR A 96 -14.17 0.34 12.60
N GLY A 97 -13.54 -0.79 12.95
CA GLY A 97 -13.56 -1.98 12.10
C GLY A 97 -12.71 -1.89 10.85
N LEU A 98 -11.98 -0.79 10.62
CA LEU A 98 -11.18 -0.64 9.41
C LEU A 98 -9.69 -0.80 9.69
N LEU A 99 -9.14 -0.02 10.63
CA LEU A 99 -7.71 -0.05 10.94
C LEU A 99 -7.43 -0.79 12.25
N HIS A 100 -8.45 -1.30 12.89
CA HIS A 100 -8.36 -2.13 14.10
C HIS A 100 -9.08 -3.44 13.87
N ASP A 101 -8.87 -4.39 14.77
CA ASP A 101 -9.47 -5.72 14.65
C ASP A 101 -10.96 -5.73 14.94
N ARG A 102 -11.59 -4.56 15.14
CA ARG A 102 -13.02 -4.53 15.40
C ARG A 102 -13.60 -3.20 15.02
#